data_25ef974ba3e0440cccfe6ecc7086f508
#
_entry.id   25ef974ba3e0440cccfe6ecc7086f508
#
_cell.length_a   1.000
_cell.length_b   1.000
_cell.length_c   1.000
_cell.angle_alpha   90.00
_cell.angle_beta   90.00
_cell.angle_gamma   90.00
#
_symmetry.space_group_name_H-M   'P 1'
#
loop_
_entity.id
_entity.type
_entity.pdbx_description
1 polymer ?
#
loop_
_entity_poly.entity_id
_entity_poly.type
_entity_poly.pdbx_seq_one_letter_code
_entity_poly.pdbx_strand_id
1 'polypeptide(L)'
;MNKKSNLLYLLVGLFLALFLTAANSTGINDIGQHCYALIAPIEEGNNGSSRIIKSECFDNFADSIYAATNGRVQLNSSTQPETVTNEALNSSNGVSSPSSQVVIGIDWDGTNFAGSSYTWAVSGSGCSSSTQYSVSSMPSGWDNRVSSARGYSGCNYFYHFQDTNYGGSSVVCNTECATMGSLDNATSSEKWSYTP
;
A
#
# COMPACT_ATOMS: atom_id res chain seq x y z
N MET A 1 -5.05 24.82 78.99
CA MET A 1 -5.18 26.00 78.11
C MET A 1 -4.56 25.64 76.74
N ASN A 2 -5.25 25.94 75.71
CA ASN A 2 -4.95 25.85 74.26
C ASN A 2 -4.95 24.45 73.60
N LYS A 3 -6.17 24.01 73.33
CA LYS A 3 -6.52 23.20 72.18
C LYS A 3 -6.52 24.06 70.95
N LYS A 4 -5.57 23.97 70.04
CA LYS A 4 -5.68 24.41 68.64
C LYS A 4 -4.45 23.87 67.91
N SER A 5 -4.57 22.86 67.09
CA SER A 5 -3.71 22.58 65.96
C SER A 5 -3.71 21.08 65.61
N ASN A 6 -4.85 20.49 65.29
CA ASN A 6 -4.87 19.15 64.70
C ASN A 6 -5.93 19.03 63.58
N LEU A 7 -6.24 20.14 62.93
CA LEU A 7 -7.24 20.11 61.82
C LEU A 7 -6.67 20.53 60.47
N LEU A 8 -5.34 20.52 60.31
CA LEU A 8 -4.73 20.96 59.04
C LEU A 8 -3.99 19.86 58.28
N TYR A 9 -4.01 18.62 58.76
CA TYR A 9 -3.35 17.50 58.09
C TYR A 9 -4.30 16.50 57.41
N LEU A 10 -5.61 16.81 57.39
CA LEU A 10 -6.61 15.87 56.84
C LEU A 10 -7.17 16.29 55.48
N LEU A 11 -6.60 17.31 54.82
CA LEU A 11 -7.06 17.81 53.54
C LEU A 11 -5.99 17.79 52.40
N VAL A 12 -4.81 17.20 52.66
CA VAL A 12 -3.76 17.08 51.64
C VAL A 12 -3.68 15.66 51.04
N GLY A 13 -4.48 14.73 51.56
CA GLY A 13 -4.42 13.30 51.18
C GLY A 13 -5.39 12.83 50.08
N LEU A 14 -6.16 13.72 49.44
CA LEU A 14 -7.22 13.24 48.54
C LEU A 14 -7.23 13.96 47.17
N PHE A 15 -6.05 14.20 46.60
CA PHE A 15 -5.92 14.60 45.19
C PHE A 15 -4.81 13.80 44.51
N LEU A 16 -4.75 12.49 44.78
CA LEU A 16 -4.13 11.58 43.83
C LEU A 16 -5.20 11.23 42.82
N ALA A 17 -5.49 12.22 41.96
CA ALA A 17 -6.38 12.03 40.83
C ALA A 17 -5.83 10.91 39.97
N LEU A 18 -6.64 9.88 39.82
CA LEU A 18 -6.56 8.88 38.79
C LEU A 18 -6.46 9.60 37.41
N PHE A 19 -5.26 9.78 36.90
CA PHE A 19 -5.07 9.83 35.46
C PHE A 19 -5.22 8.39 34.95
N LEU A 20 -6.46 7.93 34.84
CA LEU A 20 -6.83 6.93 33.88
C LEU A 20 -6.54 7.58 32.52
N THR A 21 -5.35 7.36 31.99
CA THR A 21 -5.13 7.45 30.57
C THR A 21 -6.05 6.39 29.97
N ALA A 22 -7.24 6.82 29.54
CA ALA A 22 -7.97 6.09 28.55
C ALA A 22 -6.99 5.96 27.37
N ALA A 23 -6.40 4.77 27.24
CA ALA A 23 -5.87 4.35 25.96
C ALA A 23 -7.09 4.42 25.03
N ASN A 24 -7.24 5.52 24.29
CA ASN A 24 -8.03 5.50 23.09
C ASN A 24 -7.38 4.43 22.23
N SER A 25 -7.91 3.22 22.29
CA SER A 25 -7.90 2.36 21.15
C SER A 25 -8.75 3.12 20.11
N THR A 26 -8.12 4.00 19.35
CA THR A 26 -8.63 4.39 18.05
C THR A 26 -8.74 3.06 17.33
N GLY A 27 -9.95 2.50 17.29
CA GLY A 27 -10.30 1.52 16.31
C GLY A 27 -9.78 2.11 15.02
N ILE A 28 -8.86 1.42 14.38
CA ILE A 28 -8.39 1.75 13.05
C ILE A 28 -9.65 1.67 12.21
N ASN A 29 -10.32 2.80 12.03
CA ASN A 29 -11.24 2.96 10.93
C ASN A 29 -10.33 2.87 9.72
N ASP A 30 -10.40 1.75 9.02
CA ASP A 30 -9.71 1.42 7.79
C ASP A 30 -10.25 2.29 6.62
N ILE A 31 -10.38 3.58 6.87
CA ILE A 31 -10.83 4.58 5.91
C ILE A 31 -9.59 5.12 5.24
N GLY A 32 -9.25 4.50 4.09
CA GLY A 32 -8.30 5.08 3.16
C GLY A 32 -6.83 4.89 3.53
N GLN A 33 -6.41 3.73 4.01
CA GLN A 33 -4.99 3.45 4.13
C GLN A 33 -4.38 3.15 2.76
N HIS A 34 -3.33 3.88 2.39
CA HIS A 34 -2.63 3.74 1.13
C HIS A 34 -1.22 3.22 1.38
N CYS A 35 -0.98 1.96 1.00
CA CYS A 35 0.30 1.32 1.20
C CYS A 35 1.13 1.26 -0.08
N TYR A 36 2.43 1.07 0.03
CA TYR A 36 3.26 0.67 -1.09
C TYR A 36 4.25 -0.42 -0.70
N ALA A 37 4.72 -1.16 -1.70
CA ALA A 37 5.90 -2.00 -1.61
C ALA A 37 6.87 -1.67 -2.74
N LEU A 38 8.15 -1.58 -2.39
CA LEU A 38 9.24 -1.63 -3.34
C LEU A 38 9.68 -3.08 -3.46
N ILE A 39 9.62 -3.64 -4.68
CA ILE A 39 10.02 -5.02 -4.96
C ILE A 39 11.26 -5.07 -5.84
N ALA A 40 12.10 -6.09 -5.62
CA ALA A 40 13.26 -6.38 -6.44
C ALA A 40 12.85 -7.05 -7.77
N PRO A 41 13.67 -7.00 -8.82
CA PRO A 41 13.53 -7.91 -9.94
C PRO A 41 13.53 -9.37 -9.48
N ILE A 42 12.94 -10.26 -10.29
CA ILE A 42 12.98 -11.71 -10.03
C ILE A 42 14.44 -12.16 -10.12
N GLU A 43 14.95 -12.74 -9.03
CA GLU A 43 16.30 -13.29 -8.95
C GLU A 43 16.28 -14.79 -9.29
N GLU A 44 17.34 -15.27 -9.93
CA GLU A 44 17.51 -16.70 -10.23
C GLU A 44 17.56 -17.51 -8.91
N GLY A 45 16.74 -18.56 -8.82
CA GLY A 45 16.63 -19.39 -7.60
C GLY A 45 15.58 -18.95 -6.58
N ASN A 46 14.87 -17.83 -6.80
CA ASN A 46 13.82 -17.33 -5.90
C ASN A 46 12.41 -17.78 -6.32
N ASN A 47 12.25 -19.00 -6.83
CA ASN A 47 10.96 -19.58 -7.27
C ASN A 47 10.12 -18.67 -8.18
N GLY A 48 10.78 -17.79 -8.95
CA GLY A 48 10.12 -16.83 -9.82
C GLY A 48 9.35 -15.74 -9.07
N SER A 49 9.73 -15.38 -7.84
CA SER A 49 9.10 -14.34 -7.03
C SER A 49 10.05 -13.18 -6.76
N SER A 50 9.55 -11.97 -6.85
CA SER A 50 10.22 -10.75 -6.42
C SER A 50 10.26 -10.66 -4.91
N ARG A 51 11.38 -10.20 -4.35
CA ARG A 51 11.50 -9.95 -2.92
C ARG A 51 11.00 -8.55 -2.60
N ILE A 52 10.16 -8.42 -1.57
CA ILE A 52 9.78 -7.12 -1.03
C ILE A 52 10.99 -6.54 -0.29
N ILE A 53 11.47 -5.37 -0.74
CA ILE A 53 12.60 -4.63 -0.16
C ILE A 53 12.12 -3.73 0.97
N LYS A 54 10.99 -3.05 0.75
CA LYS A 54 10.38 -2.10 1.68
C LYS A 54 8.87 -2.12 1.51
N SER A 55 8.13 -1.95 2.59
CA SER A 55 6.69 -1.69 2.58
C SER A 55 6.34 -0.71 3.67
N GLU A 56 5.43 0.23 3.38
CA GLU A 56 5.01 1.28 4.29
C GLU A 56 3.60 1.75 3.93
N CYS A 57 2.83 2.23 4.91
CA CYS A 57 1.46 2.69 4.72
C CYS A 57 1.28 4.13 5.18
N PHE A 58 0.36 4.85 4.54
CA PHE A 58 0.06 6.28 4.75
C PHE A 58 -1.44 6.49 4.81
N ASP A 59 -1.86 7.54 5.49
CA ASP A 59 -3.27 7.97 5.52
C ASP A 59 -3.68 8.72 4.24
N ASN A 60 -2.70 9.10 3.40
CA ASN A 60 -2.93 9.87 2.19
C ASN A 60 -2.31 9.17 0.97
N PHE A 61 -3.09 9.06 -0.10
CA PHE A 61 -2.65 8.42 -1.35
C PHE A 61 -1.45 9.13 -1.99
N ALA A 62 -1.43 10.47 -2.00
CA ALA A 62 -0.33 11.23 -2.58
C ALA A 62 1.00 10.97 -1.86
N ASP A 63 0.97 10.78 -0.54
CA ASP A 63 2.15 10.45 0.27
C ASP A 63 2.67 9.05 -0.04
N SER A 64 1.78 8.07 -0.26
CA SER A 64 2.17 6.72 -0.66
C SER A 64 2.86 6.71 -2.03
N ILE A 65 2.36 7.48 -3.01
CA ILE A 65 2.96 7.63 -4.34
C ILE A 65 4.31 8.37 -4.25
N TYR A 66 4.40 9.42 -3.43
CA TYR A 66 5.65 10.12 -3.19
C TYR A 66 6.73 9.16 -2.64
N ALA A 67 6.38 8.34 -1.65
CA ALA A 67 7.27 7.35 -1.08
C ALA A 67 7.61 6.22 -2.08
N ALA A 68 6.61 5.69 -2.81
CA ALA A 68 6.78 4.64 -3.82
C ALA A 68 7.70 5.05 -4.97
N THR A 69 7.75 6.35 -5.28
CA THR A 69 8.58 6.91 -6.36
C THR A 69 9.88 7.55 -5.87
N ASN A 70 10.22 7.37 -4.59
CA ASN A 70 11.38 7.99 -3.94
C ASN A 70 11.42 9.51 -4.13
N GLY A 71 10.27 10.17 -3.96
CA GLY A 71 10.12 11.62 -4.06
C GLY A 71 10.02 12.18 -5.48
N ARG A 72 10.07 11.33 -6.51
CA ARG A 72 10.03 11.77 -7.92
C ARG A 72 8.68 12.31 -8.35
N VAL A 73 7.60 11.69 -7.90
CA VAL A 73 6.23 12.09 -8.22
C VAL A 73 5.59 12.73 -6.99
N GLN A 74 5.14 13.96 -7.15
CA GLN A 74 4.41 14.67 -6.12
C GLN A 74 3.00 14.98 -6.64
N LEU A 75 2.02 14.25 -6.12
CA LEU A 75 0.62 14.49 -6.39
C LEU A 75 0.05 15.54 -5.42
N ASN A 76 -1.07 16.14 -5.79
CA ASN A 76 -1.82 16.97 -4.85
C ASN A 76 -2.45 16.07 -3.77
N SER A 77 -2.48 16.51 -2.51
CA SER A 77 -3.09 15.76 -1.41
C SER A 77 -4.59 15.46 -1.59
N SER A 78 -5.25 16.19 -2.48
CA SER A 78 -6.65 15.93 -2.87
C SER A 78 -6.80 15.02 -4.10
N THR A 79 -5.69 14.49 -4.64
CA THR A 79 -5.75 13.58 -5.78
C THR A 79 -6.48 12.30 -5.38
N GLN A 80 -7.55 12.01 -6.11
CA GLN A 80 -8.29 10.77 -5.91
C GLN A 80 -7.55 9.60 -6.58
N PRO A 81 -7.39 8.45 -5.92
CA PRO A 81 -6.64 7.31 -6.45
C PRO A 81 -7.10 6.84 -7.84
N GLU A 82 -8.42 6.84 -8.08
CA GLU A 82 -9.02 6.42 -9.35
C GLU A 82 -8.66 7.32 -10.54
N THR A 83 -8.21 8.55 -10.28
CA THR A 83 -7.89 9.54 -11.34
C THR A 83 -6.43 9.49 -11.80
N VAL A 84 -5.59 8.68 -11.13
CA VAL A 84 -4.16 8.62 -11.43
C VAL A 84 -3.90 7.96 -12.79
N THR A 85 -3.12 8.65 -13.62
CA THR A 85 -2.74 8.18 -14.97
C THR A 85 -1.26 7.80 -15.05
N ASN A 86 -0.89 7.08 -16.11
CA ASN A 86 0.50 6.76 -16.41
C ASN A 86 1.38 8.02 -16.54
N GLU A 87 0.85 9.08 -17.17
CA GLU A 87 1.53 10.35 -17.35
C GLU A 87 1.80 11.03 -16.00
N ALA A 88 0.83 11.02 -15.10
CA ALA A 88 0.98 11.59 -13.76
C ALA A 88 2.08 10.86 -12.96
N LEU A 89 2.13 9.52 -13.03
CA LEU A 89 3.14 8.70 -12.33
C LEU A 89 4.51 8.74 -13.01
N ASN A 90 4.60 9.09 -14.28
CA ASN A 90 5.86 9.22 -15.03
C ASN A 90 6.37 10.67 -15.10
N SER A 91 5.58 11.66 -14.66
CA SER A 91 6.05 13.05 -14.58
C SER A 91 7.21 13.15 -13.59
N SER A 92 8.34 13.67 -14.05
CA SER A 92 9.44 14.05 -13.17
C SER A 92 9.31 15.53 -12.86
N ASN A 93 8.98 15.90 -11.64
CA ASN A 93 8.97 17.30 -11.20
C ASN A 93 10.41 17.88 -11.08
N GLY A 94 11.24 17.67 -12.11
CA GLY A 94 12.60 18.21 -12.19
C GLY A 94 13.63 17.53 -11.28
N VAL A 95 13.26 16.46 -10.58
CA VAL A 95 14.19 15.68 -9.73
C VAL A 95 14.75 14.53 -10.56
N SER A 96 15.94 14.74 -11.12
CA SER A 96 16.74 13.64 -11.68
C SER A 96 17.33 12.85 -10.52
N SER A 97 16.65 11.81 -10.06
CA SER A 97 17.23 10.88 -9.09
C SER A 97 17.99 9.78 -9.84
N PRO A 98 19.22 9.45 -9.46
CA PRO A 98 19.99 8.35 -10.06
C PRO A 98 19.38 6.96 -9.81
N SER A 99 18.40 6.86 -8.94
CA SER A 99 17.63 5.64 -8.65
C SER A 99 16.15 5.94 -8.88
N SER A 100 15.72 5.91 -10.15
CA SER A 100 14.29 6.09 -10.46
C SER A 100 13.50 4.88 -9.99
N GLN A 101 12.62 5.10 -9.01
CA GLN A 101 11.58 4.14 -8.69
C GLN A 101 10.34 4.48 -9.53
N VAL A 102 9.72 3.46 -10.11
CA VAL A 102 8.50 3.60 -10.89
C VAL A 102 7.40 2.70 -10.34
N VAL A 103 6.16 3.17 -10.43
CA VAL A 103 4.99 2.38 -10.10
C VAL A 103 4.71 1.42 -11.24
N ILE A 104 4.50 0.14 -10.95
CA ILE A 104 4.16 -0.91 -11.92
C ILE A 104 2.71 -1.38 -11.81
N GLY A 105 2.10 -1.24 -10.64
CA GLY A 105 0.72 -1.62 -10.40
C GLY A 105 0.16 -0.90 -9.18
N ILE A 106 -1.15 -0.74 -9.17
CA ILE A 106 -1.92 -0.31 -8.00
C ILE A 106 -3.15 -1.19 -7.90
N ASP A 107 -3.37 -1.74 -6.72
CA ASP A 107 -4.55 -2.50 -6.33
C ASP A 107 -5.42 -1.66 -5.41
N TRP A 108 -6.73 -1.86 -5.49
CA TRP A 108 -7.71 -1.22 -4.62
C TRP A 108 -8.63 -2.27 -3.98
N ASP A 109 -9.05 -1.99 -2.76
CA ASP A 109 -10.01 -2.83 -2.03
C ASP A 109 -11.49 -2.54 -2.39
N GLY A 110 -11.73 -1.53 -3.21
CA GLY A 110 -13.04 -1.24 -3.81
C GLY A 110 -13.02 -1.43 -5.32
N THR A 111 -14.19 -1.70 -5.91
CA THR A 111 -14.36 -1.71 -7.36
C THR A 111 -14.20 -0.31 -7.94
N ASN A 112 -13.91 -0.21 -9.25
CA ASN A 112 -13.70 1.07 -9.96
C ASN A 112 -12.59 1.93 -9.33
N PHE A 113 -11.53 1.27 -8.82
CA PHE A 113 -10.33 1.92 -8.29
C PHE A 113 -10.57 2.77 -7.04
N ALA A 114 -11.60 2.44 -6.26
CA ALA A 114 -12.00 3.15 -5.05
C ALA A 114 -11.45 2.50 -3.78
N GLY A 115 -11.47 3.26 -2.68
CA GLY A 115 -11.09 2.77 -1.35
C GLY A 115 -9.59 2.86 -1.05
N SER A 116 -9.12 1.99 -0.18
CA SER A 116 -7.70 1.85 0.16
C SER A 116 -6.92 1.31 -1.04
N SER A 117 -5.63 1.63 -1.13
CA SER A 117 -4.79 1.17 -2.25
C SER A 117 -3.49 0.53 -1.80
N TYR A 118 -2.98 -0.40 -2.62
CA TYR A 118 -1.64 -0.97 -2.50
C TYR A 118 -0.85 -0.73 -3.78
N THR A 119 0.22 0.05 -3.69
CA THR A 119 1.05 0.47 -4.81
C THR A 119 2.30 -0.41 -4.90
N TRP A 120 2.52 -1.03 -6.04
CA TRP A 120 3.71 -1.80 -6.36
C TRP A 120 4.72 -0.95 -7.10
N ALA A 121 5.91 -0.82 -6.55
CA ALA A 121 7.00 -0.04 -7.11
C ALA A 121 8.25 -0.89 -7.33
N VAL A 122 9.04 -0.51 -8.31
CA VAL A 122 10.31 -1.17 -8.66
C VAL A 122 11.39 -0.13 -8.91
N SER A 123 12.65 -0.50 -8.75
CA SER A 123 13.79 0.29 -9.23
C SER A 123 14.01 0.02 -10.72
N GLY A 124 14.08 1.07 -11.53
CA GLY A 124 14.31 0.97 -12.96
C GLY A 124 13.10 1.38 -13.81
N SER A 125 12.87 0.71 -14.94
CA SER A 125 11.94 1.16 -15.98
C SER A 125 10.57 0.45 -15.99
N GLY A 126 10.30 -0.48 -15.09
CA GLY A 126 9.09 -1.30 -15.10
C GLY A 126 9.19 -2.54 -15.98
N CYS A 127 8.05 -3.01 -16.53
CA CYS A 127 8.02 -4.21 -17.36
C CYS A 127 8.53 -3.95 -18.78
N SER A 128 9.17 -4.97 -19.35
CA SER A 128 9.63 -5.01 -20.74
C SER A 128 9.57 -6.44 -21.28
N SER A 129 9.95 -6.66 -22.52
CA SER A 129 10.03 -8.01 -23.10
C SER A 129 10.99 -8.95 -22.35
N SER A 130 11.90 -8.41 -21.54
CA SER A 130 12.89 -9.17 -20.73
C SER A 130 12.75 -9.00 -19.24
N THR A 131 11.79 -8.18 -18.77
CA THR A 131 11.65 -7.84 -17.35
C THR A 131 10.21 -8.02 -16.90
N GLN A 132 10.04 -8.90 -15.92
CA GLN A 132 8.77 -9.20 -15.27
C GLN A 132 8.93 -9.13 -13.76
N TYR A 133 7.81 -9.00 -13.07
CA TYR A 133 7.77 -8.97 -11.61
C TYR A 133 6.66 -9.87 -11.10
N SER A 134 6.77 -10.33 -9.87
CA SER A 134 5.73 -11.16 -9.26
C SER A 134 5.89 -11.20 -7.76
N VAL A 135 4.79 -11.41 -7.05
CA VAL A 135 4.79 -11.69 -5.62
C VAL A 135 4.04 -12.99 -5.36
N SER A 136 4.72 -13.94 -4.72
CA SER A 136 4.15 -15.26 -4.43
C SER A 136 3.15 -15.26 -3.27
N SER A 137 3.06 -14.15 -2.54
CA SER A 137 2.08 -13.94 -1.48
C SER A 137 1.81 -12.45 -1.31
N MET A 138 0.55 -12.08 -1.21
CA MET A 138 0.16 -10.72 -0.87
C MET A 138 0.68 -10.34 0.50
N PRO A 139 1.01 -9.05 0.72
CA PRO A 139 1.40 -8.55 2.03
C PRO A 139 0.30 -8.72 3.08
N SER A 140 0.71 -8.78 4.35
CA SER A 140 -0.23 -8.85 5.47
C SER A 140 -1.23 -7.70 5.43
N GLY A 141 -2.52 -8.02 5.56
CA GLY A 141 -3.63 -7.08 5.48
C GLY A 141 -4.11 -6.76 4.05
N TRP A 142 -3.46 -7.33 3.01
CA TRP A 142 -3.88 -7.21 1.61
C TRP A 142 -4.23 -8.55 0.95
N ASP A 143 -3.94 -9.66 1.62
CA ASP A 143 -4.40 -10.98 1.21
C ASP A 143 -5.93 -11.04 1.21
N ASN A 144 -6.51 -11.50 0.09
CA ASN A 144 -7.96 -11.58 -0.11
C ASN A 144 -8.69 -10.21 0.03
N ARG A 145 -8.08 -9.14 -0.50
CA ARG A 145 -8.65 -7.80 -0.36
C ARG A 145 -8.79 -7.04 -1.68
N VAL A 146 -8.16 -7.48 -2.76
CA VAL A 146 -8.17 -6.77 -4.04
C VAL A 146 -9.52 -6.90 -4.74
N SER A 147 -10.12 -5.76 -5.12
CA SER A 147 -11.39 -5.66 -5.86
C SER A 147 -11.26 -5.00 -7.23
N SER A 148 -10.23 -4.18 -7.45
CA SER A 148 -9.86 -3.62 -8.75
C SER A 148 -8.36 -3.35 -8.82
N ALA A 149 -7.80 -3.25 -10.04
CA ALA A 149 -6.37 -3.04 -10.22
C ALA A 149 -6.04 -2.34 -11.53
N ARG A 150 -4.88 -1.65 -11.57
CA ARG A 150 -4.37 -0.98 -12.77
C ARG A 150 -2.86 -1.13 -12.88
N GLY A 151 -2.38 -1.45 -14.11
CA GLY A 151 -0.97 -1.56 -14.45
C GLY A 151 -0.38 -0.26 -14.98
N TYR A 152 0.92 -0.07 -14.74
CA TYR A 152 1.69 1.12 -15.12
C TYR A 152 3.08 0.74 -15.62
N SER A 153 3.81 1.71 -16.17
CA SER A 153 5.23 1.56 -16.56
C SER A 153 5.53 0.31 -17.38
N GLY A 154 4.70 0.05 -18.41
CA GLY A 154 4.86 -1.11 -19.30
C GLY A 154 4.37 -2.44 -18.74
N CYS A 155 3.91 -2.51 -17.49
CA CYS A 155 3.29 -3.70 -16.90
C CYS A 155 1.81 -3.77 -17.31
N ASN A 156 1.57 -3.97 -18.61
CA ASN A 156 0.24 -3.90 -19.19
C ASN A 156 -0.61 -5.14 -18.91
N TYR A 157 0.04 -6.28 -18.69
CA TYR A 157 -0.63 -7.52 -18.33
C TYR A 157 -0.26 -7.91 -16.93
N PHE A 158 -1.28 -8.10 -16.09
CA PHE A 158 -1.06 -8.54 -14.71
C PHE A 158 -2.12 -9.57 -14.33
N TYR A 159 -1.65 -10.53 -13.53
CA TYR A 159 -2.36 -11.75 -13.19
C TYR A 159 -2.56 -11.77 -11.69
N HIS A 160 -3.81 -11.88 -11.27
CA HIS A 160 -4.20 -12.13 -9.89
C HIS A 160 -4.54 -13.59 -9.72
N PHE A 161 -4.05 -14.22 -8.69
CA PHE A 161 -4.26 -15.64 -8.39
C PHE A 161 -4.93 -15.80 -7.04
N GLN A 162 -5.83 -16.77 -6.96
CA GLN A 162 -6.62 -17.06 -5.76
C GLN A 162 -5.74 -17.55 -4.60
N ASP A 163 -4.73 -18.37 -4.88
CA ASP A 163 -3.87 -18.95 -3.87
C ASP A 163 -2.47 -18.32 -3.92
N THR A 164 -1.73 -18.49 -2.85
CA THR A 164 -0.29 -18.19 -2.84
C THR A 164 0.47 -19.03 -3.88
N ASN A 165 1.69 -18.60 -4.24
CA ASN A 165 2.54 -19.27 -5.22
C ASN A 165 1.87 -19.46 -6.59
N TYR A 166 1.01 -18.50 -6.97
CA TYR A 166 0.36 -18.43 -8.28
C TYR A 166 -0.58 -19.59 -8.55
N GLY A 167 -1.18 -20.16 -7.50
CA GLY A 167 -2.13 -21.27 -7.56
C GLY A 167 -3.58 -20.82 -7.66
N GLY A 168 -4.47 -21.81 -7.80
CA GLY A 168 -5.91 -21.60 -7.84
C GLY A 168 -6.42 -20.99 -9.14
N SER A 169 -7.60 -20.37 -9.06
CA SER A 169 -8.19 -19.60 -10.17
C SER A 169 -7.40 -18.31 -10.41
N SER A 170 -7.45 -17.79 -11.64
CA SER A 170 -6.79 -16.52 -11.96
C SER A 170 -7.67 -15.58 -12.77
N VAL A 171 -7.43 -14.27 -12.62
CA VAL A 171 -7.94 -13.19 -13.46
C VAL A 171 -6.76 -12.48 -14.10
N VAL A 172 -6.87 -12.21 -15.39
CA VAL A 172 -5.87 -11.45 -16.16
C VAL A 172 -6.43 -10.09 -16.50
N CYS A 173 -5.72 -9.04 -16.13
CA CYS A 173 -6.03 -7.67 -16.50
C CYS A 173 -5.13 -7.22 -17.65
N ASN A 174 -5.73 -6.51 -18.62
CA ASN A 174 -5.00 -5.82 -19.68
C ASN A 174 -5.14 -4.32 -19.43
N THR A 175 -4.07 -3.69 -18.98
CA THR A 175 -3.96 -2.33 -18.47
C THR A 175 -4.78 -2.04 -17.20
N GLU A 176 -6.00 -2.51 -17.10
CA GLU A 176 -6.83 -2.35 -15.91
C GLU A 176 -7.92 -3.42 -15.78
N CYS A 177 -8.33 -3.67 -14.55
CA CYS A 177 -9.57 -4.36 -14.18
C CYS A 177 -10.36 -3.47 -13.21
N ALA A 178 -11.46 -2.91 -13.65
CA ALA A 178 -12.34 -2.12 -12.78
C ALA A 178 -13.06 -2.99 -11.73
N THR A 179 -13.07 -4.31 -11.92
CA THR A 179 -13.53 -5.32 -10.95
C THR A 179 -12.76 -6.62 -11.14
N MET A 180 -12.48 -7.32 -10.05
CA MET A 180 -11.82 -8.64 -10.06
C MET A 180 -12.78 -9.80 -10.40
N GLY A 181 -14.07 -9.54 -10.58
CA GLY A 181 -15.03 -10.58 -10.95
C GLY A 181 -15.05 -11.74 -9.95
N SER A 182 -14.63 -12.95 -10.40
CA SER A 182 -14.58 -14.15 -9.54
C SER A 182 -13.49 -14.11 -8.47
N LEU A 183 -12.52 -13.22 -8.58
CA LEU A 183 -11.45 -13.03 -7.58
C LEU A 183 -11.67 -11.78 -6.73
N ASP A 184 -12.88 -11.19 -6.73
CA ASP A 184 -13.20 -10.08 -5.84
C ASP A 184 -12.96 -10.49 -4.38
N ASN A 185 -12.06 -9.76 -3.71
CA ASN A 185 -11.60 -10.09 -2.35
C ASN A 185 -11.04 -11.52 -2.20
N ALA A 186 -10.34 -12.03 -3.22
CA ALA A 186 -9.82 -13.40 -3.22
C ALA A 186 -8.42 -13.53 -3.85
N THR A 187 -7.68 -12.44 -3.99
CA THR A 187 -6.31 -12.44 -4.54
C THR A 187 -5.28 -12.69 -3.44
N SER A 188 -4.42 -13.69 -3.65
CA SER A 188 -3.34 -14.05 -2.71
C SER A 188 -1.93 -14.00 -3.32
N SER A 189 -1.79 -13.91 -4.65
CA SER A 189 -0.50 -13.71 -5.33
C SER A 189 -0.68 -13.04 -6.69
N GLU A 190 0.38 -12.41 -7.22
CA GLU A 190 0.31 -11.61 -8.44
C GLU A 190 1.55 -11.71 -9.32
N LYS A 191 1.37 -11.43 -10.62
CA LYS A 191 2.45 -11.29 -11.61
C LYS A 191 2.17 -10.09 -12.53
N TRP A 192 3.25 -9.43 -12.94
CA TRP A 192 3.21 -8.32 -13.91
C TRP A 192 4.13 -8.59 -15.08
N SER A 193 3.64 -8.36 -16.30
CA SER A 193 4.38 -8.54 -17.55
C SER A 193 4.05 -7.46 -18.56
N TYR A 194 4.93 -7.33 -19.56
CA TYR A 194 4.74 -6.42 -20.70
C TYR A 194 3.78 -7.00 -21.75
N THR A 195 3.81 -8.31 -21.94
CA THR A 195 2.96 -9.08 -22.88
C THR A 195 2.25 -10.21 -22.14
N PRO A 196 1.15 -10.76 -22.72
CA PRO A 196 0.44 -11.90 -22.15
C PRO A 196 1.33 -13.12 -21.92
#